data_a6ccbb1ffc975db84af55cf33589be7a
#
_entry.id   a6ccbb1ffc975db84af55cf33589be7a
#
_cell.length_a   1.000
_cell.length_b   1.000
_cell.length_c   1.000
_cell.angle_alpha   90.00
_cell.angle_beta   90.00
_cell.angle_gamma   90.00
#
_symmetry.space_group_name_H-M   'P 1'
#
loop_
_entity.id
_entity.type
_entity.pdbx_description
1 polymer ?
#
loop_
_entity_poly.entity_id
_entity_poly.type
_entity_poly.pdbx_seq_one_letter_code
_entity_poly.pdbx_strand_id
1 'polypeptide(L)'
;MERHDGSGLGAMLADDAVFESPVVFTPQRGKAIVMAYLSAAANVLGDQNFRYTGEWLGENSAILEFENEIDGISINGIDMIWWNDAGKISRFKVMVRPLQAVNMLHKKMGEMLATMKG
;
A
#
# COMPACT_ATOMS: atom_id res chain seq x y z
N MET A 1 -1.25 1.71 10.61
CA MET A 1 -1.47 3.11 10.22
C MET A 1 -2.90 3.52 10.52
N GLU A 2 -3.06 4.58 11.23
CA GLU A 2 -4.37 4.96 11.74
C GLU A 2 -5.05 6.03 10.89
N ARG A 3 -4.31 6.70 10.03
CA ARG A 3 -4.85 7.75 9.18
C ARG A 3 -4.98 7.27 7.75
N HIS A 4 -6.06 7.69 7.11
CA HIS A 4 -6.31 7.37 5.72
C HIS A 4 -6.06 8.54 4.78
N ASP A 5 -5.62 9.65 5.31
CA ASP A 5 -5.22 10.79 4.50
C ASP A 5 -3.72 10.67 4.15
N GLY A 6 -3.28 11.43 3.18
CA GLY A 6 -1.91 11.38 2.72
C GLY A 6 -0.97 12.35 3.43
N SER A 7 -1.47 13.17 4.35
CA SER A 7 -0.67 14.26 4.91
C SER A 7 0.50 13.79 5.77
N GLY A 8 0.27 12.77 6.63
CA GLY A 8 1.33 12.20 7.45
C GLY A 8 2.26 11.30 6.67
N LEU A 9 1.73 10.70 5.62
CA LEU A 9 2.48 9.76 4.80
C LEU A 9 3.61 10.44 4.03
N GLY A 10 3.35 11.64 3.48
CA GLY A 10 4.37 12.38 2.75
C GLY A 10 5.62 12.67 3.56
N ALA A 11 5.45 12.93 4.87
CA ALA A 11 6.58 13.18 5.76
C ALA A 11 7.41 11.92 6.01
N MET A 12 6.82 10.73 5.83
CA MET A 12 7.49 9.46 6.08
C MET A 12 8.21 8.89 4.86
N LEU A 13 7.96 9.43 3.67
CA LEU A 13 8.52 8.89 2.43
C LEU A 13 9.82 9.59 2.06
N ALA A 14 10.81 8.79 1.60
CA ALA A 14 12.01 9.33 1.00
C ALA A 14 11.65 9.96 -0.36
N ASP A 15 12.45 10.93 -0.79
CA ASP A 15 12.21 11.59 -2.09
C ASP A 15 12.31 10.60 -3.25
N ASP A 16 13.16 9.58 -3.11
CA ASP A 16 13.37 8.56 -4.14
C ASP A 16 12.63 7.26 -3.81
N ALA A 17 11.57 7.33 -3.01
CA ALA A 17 10.80 6.15 -2.64
C ALA A 17 10.27 5.39 -3.85
N VAL A 18 10.13 4.08 -3.69
CA VAL A 18 9.63 3.17 -4.73
C VAL A 18 8.44 2.39 -4.18
N PHE A 19 7.40 2.30 -4.98
CA PHE A 19 6.22 1.48 -4.65
C PHE A 19 6.08 0.35 -5.66
N GLU A 20 5.90 -0.87 -5.15
CA GLU A 20 5.67 -2.05 -5.98
C GLU A 20 4.29 -2.60 -5.69
N SER A 21 3.42 -2.48 -6.68
CA SER A 21 2.00 -2.83 -6.59
C SER A 21 1.78 -4.34 -6.77
N PRO A 22 0.73 -4.91 -6.15
CA PRO A 22 0.41 -6.31 -6.39
C PRO A 22 -0.21 -6.56 -7.76
N VAL A 23 -0.61 -5.51 -8.48
CA VAL A 23 -1.33 -5.66 -9.76
C VAL A 23 -0.54 -5.19 -10.96
N VAL A 24 0.55 -4.44 -10.77
CA VAL A 24 1.40 -3.94 -11.86
C VAL A 24 2.86 -4.26 -11.51
N PHE A 25 3.54 -4.97 -12.40
CA PHE A 25 4.92 -5.37 -12.11
C PHE A 25 5.90 -4.20 -12.12
N THR A 26 5.69 -3.21 -12.96
CA THR A 26 6.59 -2.06 -13.08
C THR A 26 6.58 -1.22 -11.81
N PRO A 27 7.74 -1.02 -11.15
CA PRO A 27 7.79 -0.19 -9.96
C PRO A 27 7.43 1.27 -10.24
N GLN A 28 6.76 1.89 -9.30
CA GLN A 28 6.44 3.32 -9.35
C GLN A 28 7.49 4.07 -8.55
N ARG A 29 8.17 5.01 -9.17
CA ARG A 29 9.33 5.66 -8.57
C ARG A 29 9.09 7.15 -8.34
N GLY A 30 9.51 7.61 -7.17
CA GLY A 30 9.41 9.01 -6.79
C GLY A 30 8.33 9.25 -5.76
N LYS A 31 8.62 10.15 -4.82
CA LYS A 31 7.76 10.40 -3.67
C LYS A 31 6.32 10.77 -4.06
N ALA A 32 6.17 11.64 -5.06
CA ALA A 32 4.84 12.12 -5.44
C ALA A 32 3.95 10.99 -5.93
N ILE A 33 4.49 10.14 -6.82
CA ILE A 33 3.71 9.04 -7.39
C ILE A 33 3.46 7.95 -6.35
N VAL A 34 4.46 7.67 -5.51
CA VAL A 34 4.30 6.69 -4.43
C VAL A 34 3.22 7.16 -3.45
N MET A 35 3.21 8.44 -3.11
CA MET A 35 2.20 9.00 -2.22
C MET A 35 0.80 8.84 -2.81
N ALA A 36 0.65 9.07 -4.11
CA ALA A 36 -0.63 8.91 -4.79
C ALA A 36 -1.13 7.47 -4.71
N TYR A 37 -0.24 6.49 -4.96
CA TYR A 37 -0.61 5.07 -4.92
C TYR A 37 -0.95 4.61 -3.51
N LEU A 38 -0.18 5.03 -2.51
CA LEU A 38 -0.44 4.65 -1.12
C LEU A 38 -1.72 5.28 -0.60
N SER A 39 -2.00 6.52 -0.98
CA SER A 39 -3.24 7.19 -0.61
C SER A 39 -4.44 6.49 -1.24
N ALA A 40 -4.33 6.10 -2.50
CA ALA A 40 -5.39 5.34 -3.19
C ALA A 40 -5.61 3.99 -2.51
N ALA A 41 -4.53 3.29 -2.16
CA ALA A 41 -4.63 2.00 -1.47
C ALA A 41 -5.30 2.16 -0.11
N ALA A 42 -4.97 3.20 0.63
CA ALA A 42 -5.61 3.47 1.92
C ALA A 42 -7.10 3.70 1.78
N ASN A 43 -7.52 4.40 0.72
CA ASN A 43 -8.94 4.62 0.47
C ASN A 43 -9.67 3.34 0.06
N VAL A 44 -9.00 2.48 -0.70
CA VAL A 44 -9.61 1.23 -1.17
C VAL A 44 -9.66 0.18 -0.05
N LEU A 45 -8.58 0.04 0.72
CA LEU A 45 -8.41 -1.04 1.70
C LEU A 45 -8.70 -0.61 3.13
N GLY A 46 -8.64 0.67 3.43
CA GLY A 46 -8.66 1.16 4.81
C GLY A 46 -10.05 1.34 5.39
N ASP A 47 -10.89 0.32 5.28
CA ASP A 47 -12.22 0.38 5.88
C ASP A 47 -12.22 -0.31 7.26
N GLN A 48 -13.40 -0.41 7.85
CA GLN A 48 -13.54 -0.96 9.21
C GLN A 48 -13.25 -2.45 9.30
N ASN A 49 -13.20 -3.14 8.16
CA ASN A 49 -12.88 -4.57 8.14
C ASN A 49 -11.39 -4.84 8.04
N PHE A 50 -10.60 -3.82 7.74
CA PHE A 50 -9.14 -3.96 7.60
C PHE A 50 -8.50 -4.18 8.96
N ARG A 51 -7.62 -5.20 9.04
CA ARG A 51 -6.86 -5.45 10.26
C ARG A 51 -5.51 -6.06 9.95
N TYR A 52 -4.54 -5.71 10.75
CA TYR A 52 -3.24 -6.35 10.69
C TYR A 52 -3.26 -7.62 11.56
N THR A 53 -2.72 -8.71 11.02
CA THR A 53 -2.75 -10.02 11.68
C THR A 53 -1.37 -10.58 11.98
N GLY A 54 -0.31 -9.95 11.49
CA GLY A 54 1.05 -10.41 11.77
C GLY A 54 2.07 -9.34 11.50
N GLU A 55 3.23 -9.48 12.13
CA GLU A 55 4.30 -8.50 11.98
C GLU A 55 5.64 -9.20 12.09
N TRP A 56 6.55 -8.94 11.16
CA TRP A 56 7.91 -9.46 11.16
C TRP A 56 8.86 -8.30 10.95
N LEU A 57 9.84 -8.14 11.84
CA LEU A 57 10.74 -7.00 11.82
C LEU A 57 12.15 -7.43 11.42
N GLY A 58 12.71 -6.72 10.45
CA GLY A 58 14.13 -6.81 10.11
C GLY A 58 14.87 -5.62 10.70
N GLU A 59 16.15 -5.49 10.36
CA GLU A 59 16.96 -4.39 10.88
C GLU A 59 16.49 -3.04 10.35
N ASN A 60 16.23 -2.93 9.05
CA ASN A 60 15.76 -1.71 8.42
C ASN A 60 14.52 -1.98 7.56
N SER A 61 13.70 -2.95 7.99
CA SER A 61 12.53 -3.36 7.23
C SER A 61 11.49 -3.98 8.14
N ALA A 62 10.26 -4.08 7.62
CA ALA A 62 9.17 -4.73 8.31
C ALA A 62 8.24 -5.38 7.29
N ILE A 63 7.59 -6.45 7.71
CA ILE A 63 6.50 -7.07 6.95
C ILE A 63 5.29 -7.08 7.85
N LEU A 64 4.19 -6.51 7.35
CA LEU A 64 2.92 -6.48 8.07
C LEU A 64 1.90 -7.26 7.28
N GLU A 65 1.36 -8.31 7.87
CA GLU A 65 0.30 -9.07 7.23
C GLU A 65 -1.04 -8.44 7.57
N PHE A 66 -1.94 -8.37 6.57
CA PHE A 66 -3.27 -7.83 6.79
C PHE A 66 -4.34 -8.73 6.20
N GLU A 67 -5.54 -8.55 6.70
CA GLU A 67 -6.74 -9.21 6.18
C GLU A 67 -7.85 -8.20 6.06
N ASN A 68 -8.71 -8.41 5.07
CA ASN A 68 -9.86 -7.56 4.85
C ASN A 68 -10.91 -8.35 4.06
N GLU A 69 -12.11 -7.82 4.01
CA GLU A 69 -13.17 -8.33 3.15
C GLU A 69 -13.89 -7.14 2.54
N ILE A 70 -13.92 -7.09 1.21
CA ILE A 70 -14.57 -6.00 0.47
C ILE A 70 -15.51 -6.63 -0.55
N ASP A 71 -16.78 -6.22 -0.53
CA ASP A 71 -17.80 -6.73 -1.44
C ASP A 71 -17.91 -8.25 -1.42
N GLY A 72 -17.72 -8.84 -0.23
CA GLY A 72 -17.79 -10.28 -0.07
C GLY A 72 -16.54 -11.04 -0.49
N ILE A 73 -15.50 -10.32 -0.92
CA ILE A 73 -14.24 -10.93 -1.38
C ILE A 73 -13.21 -10.83 -0.26
N SER A 74 -12.71 -12.00 0.16
CA SER A 74 -11.66 -12.06 1.20
C SER A 74 -10.31 -11.66 0.61
N ILE A 75 -9.60 -10.82 1.34
CA ILE A 75 -8.28 -10.30 0.93
C ILE A 75 -7.28 -10.63 2.02
N ASN A 76 -6.16 -11.21 1.63
CA ASN A 76 -5.04 -11.42 2.53
C ASN A 76 -3.78 -10.92 1.83
N GLY A 77 -3.00 -10.11 2.52
CA GLY A 77 -1.81 -9.55 1.89
C GLY A 77 -0.74 -9.20 2.89
N ILE A 78 0.38 -8.76 2.36
CA ILE A 78 1.48 -8.24 3.18
C ILE A 78 1.94 -6.92 2.62
N ASP A 79 2.32 -6.02 3.54
CA ASP A 79 3.03 -4.78 3.24
C ASP A 79 4.49 -5.01 3.63
N MET A 80 5.40 -4.94 2.66
CA MET A 80 6.83 -5.01 2.92
C MET A 80 7.38 -3.61 2.84
N ILE A 81 8.00 -3.15 3.93
CA ILE A 81 8.42 -1.75 4.06
C ILE A 81 9.92 -1.72 4.38
N TRP A 82 10.66 -0.90 3.64
CA TRP A 82 12.09 -0.64 3.90
C TRP A 82 12.27 0.84 4.17
N TRP A 83 13.18 1.16 5.10
CA TRP A 83 13.51 2.56 5.37
C TRP A 83 15.01 2.77 5.29
N ASN A 84 15.38 4.04 5.02
CA ASN A 84 16.78 4.42 4.88
C ASN A 84 17.35 4.90 6.23
N ASP A 85 18.61 5.33 6.22
CA ASP A 85 19.30 5.77 7.43
C ASP A 85 18.66 6.99 8.09
N ALA A 86 17.91 7.77 7.32
CA ALA A 86 17.19 8.93 7.85
C ALA A 86 15.82 8.55 8.43
N GLY A 87 15.48 7.26 8.43
CA GLY A 87 14.19 6.79 8.93
C GLY A 87 13.04 7.03 7.98
N LYS A 88 13.32 7.33 6.71
CA LYS A 88 12.28 7.53 5.70
C LYS A 88 12.04 6.25 4.92
N ILE A 89 10.78 6.01 4.56
CA ILE A 89 10.43 4.83 3.76
C ILE A 89 11.04 4.97 2.36
N SER A 90 11.93 4.04 2.01
CA SER A 90 12.61 4.05 0.71
C SER A 90 11.96 3.08 -0.28
N ARG A 91 11.23 2.08 0.21
CA ARG A 91 10.59 1.09 -0.64
C ARG A 91 9.39 0.51 0.07
N PHE A 92 8.32 0.32 -0.69
CA PHE A 92 7.06 -0.23 -0.18
C PHE A 92 6.55 -1.23 -1.21
N LYS A 93 6.42 -2.50 -0.83
CA LYS A 93 5.93 -3.54 -1.73
C LYS A 93 4.70 -4.19 -1.11
N VAL A 94 3.67 -4.40 -1.92
CA VAL A 94 2.44 -5.05 -1.47
C VAL A 94 2.23 -6.33 -2.27
N MET A 95 1.94 -7.43 -1.56
CA MET A 95 1.55 -8.70 -2.18
C MET A 95 0.19 -9.09 -1.65
N VAL A 96 -0.66 -9.64 -2.52
CA VAL A 96 -2.05 -9.92 -2.19
C VAL A 96 -2.46 -11.27 -2.76
N ARG A 97 -3.27 -11.99 -2.00
CA ARG A 97 -3.92 -13.21 -2.44
C ARG A 97 -5.40 -13.14 -2.08
N PRO A 98 -6.30 -13.93 -2.67
CA PRO A 98 -6.13 -14.75 -3.86
C PRO A 98 -6.31 -13.95 -5.15
N LEU A 99 -6.34 -14.61 -6.31
CA LEU A 99 -6.50 -13.94 -7.59
C LEU A 99 -7.74 -13.05 -7.64
N GLN A 100 -8.85 -13.52 -7.07
CA GLN A 100 -10.08 -12.75 -7.04
C GLN A 100 -9.88 -11.39 -6.34
N ALA A 101 -9.11 -11.37 -5.25
CA ALA A 101 -8.80 -10.14 -4.55
C ALA A 101 -7.90 -9.24 -5.40
N VAL A 102 -6.92 -9.81 -6.10
CA VAL A 102 -6.03 -9.04 -6.97
C VAL A 102 -6.83 -8.38 -8.09
N ASN A 103 -7.75 -9.11 -8.72
CA ASN A 103 -8.58 -8.57 -9.78
C ASN A 103 -9.47 -7.42 -9.28
N MET A 104 -10.06 -7.58 -8.10
CA MET A 104 -10.89 -6.53 -7.52
C MET A 104 -10.07 -5.30 -7.20
N LEU A 105 -8.87 -5.47 -6.63
CA LEU A 105 -8.00 -4.36 -6.31
C LEU A 105 -7.53 -3.62 -7.56
N HIS A 106 -7.24 -4.37 -8.63
CA HIS A 106 -6.86 -3.76 -9.91
C HIS A 106 -7.95 -2.79 -10.37
N LYS A 107 -9.20 -3.24 -10.34
CA LYS A 107 -10.32 -2.42 -10.76
C LYS A 107 -10.50 -1.19 -9.86
N LYS A 108 -10.53 -1.41 -8.55
CA LYS A 108 -10.79 -0.32 -7.59
C LYS A 108 -9.65 0.69 -7.56
N MET A 109 -8.40 0.23 -7.65
CA MET A 109 -7.26 1.13 -7.69
C MET A 109 -7.27 1.97 -8.97
N GLY A 110 -7.61 1.36 -10.11
CA GLY A 110 -7.72 2.10 -11.36
C GLY A 110 -8.77 3.19 -11.28
N GLU A 111 -9.92 2.88 -10.70
CA GLU A 111 -10.99 3.85 -10.52
C GLU A 111 -10.58 4.98 -9.59
N MET A 112 -9.91 4.65 -8.49
CA MET A 112 -9.47 5.64 -7.51
C MET A 112 -8.41 6.57 -8.10
N LEU A 113 -7.42 6.02 -8.80
CA LEU A 113 -6.35 6.82 -9.40
C LEU A 113 -6.90 7.73 -10.49
N ALA A 114 -7.88 7.26 -11.27
CA ALA A 114 -8.53 8.09 -12.28
C ALA A 114 -9.24 9.29 -11.63
N THR A 115 -9.88 9.07 -10.48
CA THR A 115 -10.54 10.14 -9.73
C THR A 115 -9.53 11.17 -9.23
N MET A 116 -8.37 10.71 -8.77
CA MET A 116 -7.34 11.60 -8.24
C MET A 116 -6.68 12.44 -9.31
N LYS A 117 -6.69 11.97 -10.55
CA LYS A 117 -6.12 12.71 -11.67
C LYS A 117 -7.03 13.83 -12.16
N GLY A 118 -8.30 13.63 -11.96
CA GLY A 118 -9.29 14.54 -12.41
C GLY A 118 -9.47 15.72 -11.51
#